data_f8c94f8dc10e4f14bdff06360da76db4
#
_entry.id   f8c94f8dc10e4f14bdff06360da76db4
#
_cell.length_a   1.000
_cell.length_b   1.000
_cell.length_c   1.000
_cell.angle_alpha   90.00
_cell.angle_beta   90.00
_cell.angle_gamma   90.00
#
_symmetry.space_group_name_H-M   'P 1'
#
loop_
_entity.id
_entity.type
_entity.pdbx_description
1 polymer ?
#
loop_
_entity_poly.entity_id
_entity_poly.type
_entity_poly.pdbx_seq_one_letter_code
_entity_poly.pdbx_strand_id
1 'polypeptide(L)'
;MTMTGSKPWPDPQIDAAAWVAESAVVIGNVQMAAGSSLWPTAVARGDLEQISIGADSNVQDGAVLHGDPGQPVRLGADVTVGHRAVIHGATLEDGCL
;
A
#
# COMPACT_ATOMS: atom_id res chain seq x y z
N MET A 1 -4.47 -5.91 -8.82
CA MET A 1 -4.29 -5.39 -10.19
C MET A 1 -3.52 -4.08 -10.13
N THR A 2 -2.57 -3.90 -11.02
CA THR A 2 -1.78 -2.68 -11.11
C THR A 2 -2.27 -1.86 -12.30
N MET A 3 -2.47 -0.57 -12.09
CA MET A 3 -2.88 0.34 -13.16
C MET A 3 -1.70 1.20 -13.56
N THR A 4 -1.39 1.19 -14.86
CA THR A 4 -0.28 1.94 -15.46
C THR A 4 -0.76 2.71 -16.68
N GLY A 5 0.17 3.33 -17.39
CA GLY A 5 -0.09 4.02 -18.65
C GLY A 5 -0.36 5.50 -18.44
N SER A 6 -1.31 6.05 -19.18
CA SER A 6 -1.50 7.51 -19.29
C SER A 6 -2.28 8.12 -18.12
N LYS A 7 -2.12 7.60 -16.92
CA LYS A 7 -2.73 8.16 -15.73
C LYS A 7 -1.92 9.37 -15.23
N PRO A 8 -2.56 10.30 -14.47
CA PRO A 8 -1.86 11.49 -13.98
C PRO A 8 -0.95 11.21 -12.76
N TRP A 9 -0.73 9.97 -12.42
CA TRP A 9 0.13 9.56 -11.30
C TRP A 9 1.21 8.61 -11.79
N PRO A 10 2.34 8.49 -11.04
CA PRO A 10 3.41 7.57 -11.43
C PRO A 10 2.98 6.11 -11.29
N ASP A 11 3.78 5.23 -11.89
CA ASP A 11 3.58 3.80 -11.73
C ASP A 11 4.04 3.35 -10.35
N PRO A 12 3.39 2.34 -9.77
CA PRO A 12 3.83 1.75 -8.51
C PRO A 12 5.24 1.19 -8.61
N GLN A 13 5.98 1.27 -7.50
CA GLN A 13 7.30 0.69 -7.35
C GLN A 13 7.21 -0.47 -6.37
N ILE A 14 7.15 -1.68 -6.89
CA ILE A 14 6.94 -2.89 -6.11
C ILE A 14 8.24 -3.70 -6.16
N ASP A 15 8.86 -3.90 -4.98
CA ASP A 15 10.06 -4.71 -4.89
C ASP A 15 9.79 -6.12 -5.37
N ALA A 16 10.80 -6.74 -6.01
CA ALA A 16 10.66 -8.08 -6.54
C ALA A 16 10.36 -9.13 -5.46
N ALA A 17 10.73 -8.85 -4.21
CA ALA A 17 10.45 -9.72 -3.07
C ALA A 17 9.15 -9.35 -2.34
N ALA A 18 8.37 -8.43 -2.87
CA ALA A 18 7.03 -8.14 -2.37
C ALA A 18 5.99 -9.00 -3.08
N TRP A 19 4.85 -9.21 -2.44
CA TRP A 19 3.78 -10.00 -3.03
C TRP A 19 2.48 -9.21 -3.09
N VAL A 20 1.86 -9.24 -4.24
CA VAL A 20 0.55 -8.59 -4.46
C VAL A 20 -0.42 -9.64 -4.96
N ALA A 21 -1.51 -9.84 -4.23
CA ALA A 21 -2.55 -10.78 -4.64
C ALA A 21 -3.17 -10.35 -5.97
N GLU A 22 -3.59 -11.32 -6.78
CA GLU A 22 -4.16 -11.03 -8.10
C GLU A 22 -5.36 -10.09 -8.02
N SER A 23 -6.18 -10.23 -7.00
CA SER A 23 -7.38 -9.39 -6.81
C SER A 23 -7.10 -8.10 -6.03
N ALA A 24 -5.88 -7.88 -5.58
CA ALA A 24 -5.53 -6.61 -4.95
C ALA A 24 -5.36 -5.51 -6.00
N VAL A 25 -5.55 -4.27 -5.57
CA VAL A 25 -5.44 -3.10 -6.46
C VAL A 25 -4.32 -2.20 -5.97
N VAL A 26 -3.38 -1.89 -6.86
CA VAL A 26 -2.29 -0.95 -6.58
C VAL A 26 -2.33 0.13 -7.65
N ILE A 27 -2.52 1.37 -7.23
CA ILE A 27 -2.68 2.49 -8.14
C ILE A 27 -1.72 3.61 -7.73
N GLY A 28 -0.98 4.11 -8.71
CA GLY A 28 -0.25 5.37 -8.57
C GLY A 28 0.99 5.31 -7.70
N ASN A 29 1.22 6.34 -6.91
CA ASN A 29 2.44 6.53 -6.15
C ASN A 29 2.49 5.64 -4.91
N VAL A 30 2.71 4.35 -5.15
CA VAL A 30 2.81 3.32 -4.12
C VAL A 30 4.19 2.71 -4.16
N GLN A 31 4.83 2.57 -3.01
CA GLN A 31 6.11 1.90 -2.87
C GLN A 31 5.94 0.72 -1.92
N MET A 32 6.28 -0.48 -2.38
CA MET A 32 6.24 -1.69 -1.58
C MET A 32 7.65 -2.23 -1.41
N ALA A 33 8.12 -2.27 -0.17
CA ALA A 33 9.45 -2.76 0.16
C ALA A 33 9.51 -4.30 0.15
N ALA A 34 10.73 -4.84 0.22
CA ALA A 34 10.94 -6.27 0.21
C ALA A 34 10.18 -6.97 1.33
N GLY A 35 9.60 -8.12 1.03
CA GLY A 35 8.85 -8.92 1.99
C GLY A 35 7.47 -8.39 2.34
N SER A 36 7.11 -7.19 1.86
CA SER A 36 5.77 -6.68 2.08
C SER A 36 4.73 -7.42 1.24
N SER A 37 3.48 -7.39 1.66
CA SER A 37 2.42 -8.12 0.97
C SER A 37 1.09 -7.38 1.01
N LEU A 38 0.37 -7.47 -0.10
CA LEU A 38 -0.95 -6.88 -0.26
C LEU A 38 -1.92 -8.01 -0.64
N TRP A 39 -2.87 -8.29 0.23
CA TRP A 39 -3.68 -9.50 0.18
C TRP A 39 -4.96 -9.32 -0.64
N PRO A 40 -5.73 -10.40 -0.90
CA PRO A 40 -6.87 -10.31 -1.81
C PRO A 40 -7.83 -9.18 -1.49
N THR A 41 -8.24 -8.47 -2.52
CA THR A 41 -9.16 -7.33 -2.49
C THR A 41 -8.68 -6.11 -1.70
N ALA A 42 -7.46 -6.13 -1.17
CA ALA A 42 -6.89 -4.94 -0.55
C ALA A 42 -6.58 -3.88 -1.62
N VAL A 43 -6.62 -2.61 -1.24
CA VAL A 43 -6.42 -1.49 -2.16
C VAL A 43 -5.36 -0.56 -1.59
N ALA A 44 -4.34 -0.28 -2.39
CA ALA A 44 -3.38 0.78 -2.13
C ALA A 44 -3.52 1.81 -3.24
N ARG A 45 -4.20 2.90 -2.95
CA ARG A 45 -4.52 3.92 -3.95
C ARG A 45 -3.71 5.18 -3.71
N GLY A 46 -2.59 5.31 -4.41
CA GLY A 46 -1.68 6.45 -4.33
C GLY A 46 -1.94 7.48 -5.42
N ASP A 47 -3.19 7.82 -5.65
CA ASP A 47 -3.59 8.76 -6.68
C ASP A 47 -3.43 10.23 -6.26
N LEU A 48 -3.65 10.55 -5.01
CA LEU A 48 -3.54 11.91 -4.48
C LEU A 48 -2.27 12.13 -3.67
N GLU A 49 -1.75 11.10 -3.03
CA GLU A 49 -0.57 11.19 -2.17
C GLU A 49 0.14 9.85 -2.12
N GLN A 50 1.38 9.86 -1.68
CA GLN A 50 2.23 8.68 -1.61
C GLN A 50 1.73 7.67 -0.58
N ILE A 51 1.84 6.40 -0.93
CA ILE A 51 1.67 5.27 -0.02
C ILE A 51 2.98 4.50 0.02
N SER A 52 3.52 4.31 1.22
CA SER A 52 4.78 3.59 1.43
C SER A 52 4.51 2.43 2.36
N ILE A 53 4.80 1.21 1.90
CA ILE A 53 4.62 -0.02 2.68
C ILE A 53 6.00 -0.58 2.98
N GLY A 54 6.36 -0.57 4.25
CA GLY A 54 7.68 -0.97 4.71
C GLY A 54 7.94 -2.46 4.62
N ALA A 55 9.20 -2.84 4.89
CA ALA A 55 9.65 -4.23 4.77
C ALA A 55 8.83 -5.16 5.67
N ASP A 56 8.48 -6.33 5.14
CA ASP A 56 7.78 -7.40 5.87
C ASP A 56 6.42 -7.00 6.43
N SER A 57 5.89 -5.86 6.02
CA SER A 57 4.55 -5.41 6.41
C SER A 57 3.50 -6.12 5.55
N ASN A 58 2.32 -6.36 6.13
CA ASN A 58 1.24 -7.00 5.40
C ASN A 58 -0.06 -6.20 5.52
N VAL A 59 -0.73 -6.04 4.39
CA VAL A 59 -2.02 -5.37 4.28
C VAL A 59 -3.04 -6.41 3.88
N GLN A 60 -3.87 -6.78 4.83
CA GLN A 60 -4.70 -7.96 4.70
C GLN A 60 -5.98 -7.70 3.90
N ASP A 61 -6.75 -8.77 3.72
CA ASP A 61 -7.89 -8.81 2.81
C ASP A 61 -8.85 -7.65 3.02
N GLY A 62 -9.18 -6.96 1.93
CA GLY A 62 -10.17 -5.89 1.93
C GLY A 62 -9.76 -4.58 2.59
N ALA A 63 -8.55 -4.47 3.09
CA ALA A 63 -8.05 -3.22 3.67
C ALA A 63 -7.85 -2.16 2.58
N VAL A 64 -7.98 -0.89 2.96
CA VAL A 64 -7.81 0.24 2.04
C VAL A 64 -6.80 1.21 2.60
N LEU A 65 -5.80 1.53 1.78
CA LEU A 65 -4.80 2.56 2.07
C LEU A 65 -5.02 3.73 1.12
N HIS A 66 -5.21 4.93 1.67
CA HIS A 66 -5.42 6.12 0.86
C HIS A 66 -4.99 7.37 1.62
N GLY A 67 -4.48 8.36 0.93
CA GLY A 67 -4.10 9.64 1.53
C GLY A 67 -4.66 10.82 0.78
N ASP A 68 -4.65 11.98 1.42
CA ASP A 68 -4.96 13.26 0.79
C ASP A 68 -3.67 14.04 0.54
N PRO A 69 -3.69 15.06 -0.32
CA PRO A 69 -2.50 15.89 -0.54
C PRO A 69 -1.90 16.39 0.77
N GLY A 70 -0.61 16.15 0.96
CA GLY A 70 0.11 16.48 2.19
C GLY A 70 -0.09 15.49 3.34
N GLN A 71 -0.88 14.43 3.14
CA GLN A 71 -1.16 13.42 4.16
C GLN A 71 -0.90 12.03 3.60
N PRO A 72 0.37 11.63 3.48
CA PRO A 72 0.71 10.31 2.95
C PRO A 72 0.37 9.19 3.94
N VAL A 73 0.30 7.98 3.42
CA VAL A 73 0.27 6.76 4.23
C VAL A 73 1.67 6.21 4.31
N ARG A 74 2.15 5.97 5.51
CA ARG A 74 3.47 5.38 5.74
C ARG A 74 3.34 4.23 6.71
N LEU A 75 3.58 3.03 6.22
CA LEU A 75 3.68 1.84 7.06
C LEU A 75 5.16 1.54 7.26
N GLY A 76 5.59 1.46 8.49
CA GLY A 76 6.95 1.05 8.83
C GLY A 76 7.20 -0.42 8.50
N ALA A 77 8.24 -0.99 9.09
CA ALA A 77 8.54 -2.42 8.93
C ALA A 77 7.70 -3.26 9.88
N ASP A 78 7.38 -4.48 9.48
CA ASP A 78 6.64 -5.44 10.31
C ASP A 78 5.29 -4.91 10.81
N VAL A 79 4.62 -4.12 10.00
CA VAL A 79 3.29 -3.59 10.32
C VAL A 79 2.23 -4.56 9.77
N THR A 80 1.23 -4.85 10.58
CA THR A 80 0.06 -5.63 10.16
C THR A 80 -1.16 -4.73 10.08
N VAL A 81 -1.73 -4.59 8.90
CA VAL A 81 -3.03 -3.93 8.70
C VAL A 81 -4.08 -5.01 8.58
N GLY A 82 -4.97 -5.09 9.53
CA GLY A 82 -5.97 -6.15 9.61
C GLY A 82 -7.02 -6.07 8.50
N HIS A 83 -7.82 -7.13 8.42
CA HIS A 83 -8.85 -7.24 7.39
C HIS A 83 -9.80 -6.06 7.41
N ARG A 84 -10.10 -5.50 6.25
CA ARG A 84 -11.04 -4.41 6.03
C ARG A 84 -10.73 -3.13 6.80
N ALA A 85 -9.52 -3.00 7.35
CA ALA A 85 -9.11 -1.75 7.98
C ALA A 85 -8.99 -0.65 6.92
N VAL A 86 -9.21 0.58 7.33
CA VAL A 86 -9.00 1.74 6.48
C VAL A 86 -7.92 2.60 7.12
N ILE A 87 -6.84 2.79 6.39
CA ILE A 87 -5.75 3.67 6.81
C ILE A 87 -5.75 4.86 5.87
N HIS A 88 -6.05 6.02 6.40
CA HIS A 88 -6.16 7.24 5.61
C HIS A 88 -5.22 8.32 6.16
N GLY A 89 -4.21 8.70 5.37
CA GLY A 89 -3.30 9.79 5.72
C GLY A 89 -2.60 9.61 7.06
N ALA A 90 -2.13 8.41 7.36
CA ALA A 90 -1.57 8.09 8.67
C ALA A 90 -0.20 7.42 8.54
N THR A 91 0.60 7.55 9.59
CA THR A 91 1.87 6.84 9.73
C THR A 91 1.71 5.78 10.82
N LEU A 92 1.97 4.53 10.45
CA LEU A 92 2.01 3.42 11.39
C LEU A 92 3.48 3.04 11.60
N GLU A 93 3.92 3.10 12.84
CA GLU A 93 5.31 2.82 13.15
C GLU A 93 5.62 1.34 13.14
N ASP A 94 6.91 0.99 13.15
CA ASP A 94 7.37 -0.38 13.08
C ASP A 94 6.67 -1.27 14.09
N GLY A 95 6.28 -2.47 13.65
CA GLY A 95 5.66 -3.46 14.52
C GLY A 95 4.21 -3.17 14.91
N CYS A 96 3.60 -2.12 14.37
CA CYS A 96 2.20 -1.78 14.68
C CYS A 96 1.24 -2.85 14.16
N LEU A 97 0.19 -3.08 14.91
CA LEU A 97 -0.80 -4.10 14.57
C LEU A 97 -2.20 -3.50 14.52
#